data_bbeecf8d60b76419f143924338cc7b32
#
_entry.id   bbeecf8d60b76419f143924338cc7b32
#
_cell.length_a   1.000
_cell.length_b   1.000
_cell.length_c   1.000
_cell.angle_alpha   90.00
_cell.angle_beta   90.00
_cell.angle_gamma   90.00
#
_symmetry.space_group_name_H-M   'P 1'
#
loop_
_entity.id
_entity.type
_entity.pdbx_description
1 polymer ?
#
loop_
_entity_poly.entity_id
_entity_poly.type
_entity_poly.pdbx_seq_one_letter_code
_entity_poly.pdbx_strand_id
1 'polypeptide(L)'
;MLAYNAWANARVLNAAANLTEHEYNEPLPGLVQGSIRGALVHVYAAEHVWRVRWAEGISPTALPWEDDLPTLEDLRNVWAIEQEKWDVLTASLTNDELQNDIHYKTTGGTEWATPLWQILLHVVNHGTQFRSEATVALKSAGFYPGDINTMAFLRR
;
A
#
# COMPACT_ATOMS: atom_id res chain seq x y z
N MET A 1 7.72 9.48 -7.23
CA MET A 1 7.21 8.09 -7.04
C MET A 1 6.20 8.01 -5.89
N LEU A 2 6.56 8.38 -4.66
CA LEU A 2 5.69 8.23 -3.48
C LEU A 2 4.43 9.09 -3.56
N ALA A 3 4.51 10.34 -4.04
CA ALA A 3 3.33 11.16 -4.28
C ALA A 3 2.34 10.55 -5.30
N TYR A 4 2.85 9.86 -6.32
CA TYR A 4 2.02 9.04 -7.22
C TYR A 4 1.35 7.90 -6.45
N ASN A 5 2.09 7.20 -5.61
CA ASN A 5 1.57 6.08 -4.82
C ASN A 5 0.41 6.52 -3.91
N ALA A 6 0.60 7.60 -3.15
CA ALA A 6 -0.43 8.20 -2.30
C ALA A 6 -1.68 8.61 -3.10
N TRP A 7 -1.49 9.27 -4.24
CA TRP A 7 -2.60 9.67 -5.12
C TRP A 7 -3.38 8.46 -5.65
N ALA A 8 -2.68 7.42 -6.08
CA ALA A 8 -3.32 6.21 -6.61
C ALA A 8 -4.08 5.47 -5.51
N ASN A 9 -3.51 5.36 -4.29
CA ASN A 9 -4.18 4.80 -3.11
C ASN A 9 -5.49 5.55 -2.81
N ALA A 10 -5.44 6.88 -2.74
CA ALA A 10 -6.60 7.70 -2.45
C ALA A 10 -7.72 7.49 -3.48
N ARG A 11 -7.40 7.36 -4.77
CA ARG A 11 -8.41 7.11 -5.82
C ARG A 11 -9.10 5.77 -5.64
N VAL A 12 -8.34 4.71 -5.37
CA VAL A 12 -8.91 3.36 -5.17
C VAL A 12 -9.74 3.30 -3.90
N LEU A 13 -9.25 3.89 -2.79
CA LEU A 13 -10.00 4.00 -1.53
C LEU A 13 -11.31 4.81 -1.69
N ASN A 14 -11.29 5.88 -2.49
CA ASN A 14 -12.50 6.67 -2.75
C ASN A 14 -13.51 5.90 -3.61
N ALA A 15 -13.05 5.09 -4.57
CA ALA A 15 -13.94 4.21 -5.32
C ALA A 15 -14.54 3.12 -4.42
N ALA A 16 -13.73 2.51 -3.56
CA ALA A 16 -14.16 1.50 -2.60
C ALA A 16 -15.19 2.02 -1.59
N ALA A 17 -15.21 3.32 -1.30
CA ALA A 17 -16.19 3.93 -0.38
C ALA A 17 -17.65 3.87 -0.89
N ASN A 18 -17.86 3.49 -2.13
CA ASN A 18 -19.21 3.29 -2.70
C ASN A 18 -19.69 1.83 -2.59
N LEU A 19 -18.85 0.92 -2.15
CA LEU A 19 -19.22 -0.48 -1.93
C LEU A 19 -20.07 -0.62 -0.67
N THR A 20 -20.96 -1.58 -0.69
CA THR A 20 -21.55 -2.12 0.54
C THR A 20 -20.50 -2.91 1.32
N GLU A 21 -20.72 -3.11 2.62
CA GLU A 21 -19.85 -3.95 3.44
C GLU A 21 -19.73 -5.38 2.87
N HIS A 22 -20.81 -5.91 2.32
CA HIS A 22 -20.80 -7.22 1.67
C HIS A 22 -19.87 -7.25 0.46
N GLU A 23 -20.01 -6.31 -0.49
CA GLU A 23 -19.16 -6.22 -1.69
C GLU A 23 -17.68 -5.99 -1.34
N TYR A 24 -17.39 -5.24 -0.28
CA TYR A 24 -16.02 -5.00 0.19
C TYR A 24 -15.35 -6.29 0.70
N ASN A 25 -16.14 -7.17 1.34
CA ASN A 25 -15.68 -8.40 1.99
C ASN A 25 -15.88 -9.65 1.15
N GLU A 26 -16.67 -9.59 0.07
CA GLU A 26 -17.03 -10.77 -0.74
C GLU A 26 -15.79 -11.50 -1.26
N PRO A 27 -15.72 -12.83 -1.09
CA PRO A 27 -14.66 -13.62 -1.69
C PRO A 27 -14.69 -13.54 -3.22
N LEU A 28 -13.59 -13.08 -3.82
CA LEU A 28 -13.43 -12.95 -5.27
C LEU A 28 -12.35 -13.94 -5.76
N PRO A 29 -12.76 -15.12 -6.28
CA PRO A 29 -11.82 -16.08 -6.86
C PRO A 29 -11.04 -15.41 -8.01
N GLY A 30 -9.72 -15.46 -7.93
CA GLY A 30 -8.84 -14.86 -8.93
C GLY A 30 -8.10 -13.60 -8.43
N LEU A 31 -8.49 -13.02 -7.30
CA LEU A 31 -7.63 -12.08 -6.59
C LEU A 31 -6.63 -12.84 -5.71
N VAL A 32 -5.36 -12.44 -5.72
CA VAL A 32 -4.32 -13.07 -4.89
C VAL A 32 -4.66 -12.96 -3.40
N GLN A 33 -5.25 -11.84 -2.99
CA GLN A 33 -5.65 -11.58 -1.61
C GLN A 33 -7.13 -11.91 -1.31
N GLY A 34 -7.82 -12.59 -2.22
CA GLY A 34 -9.13 -13.18 -2.00
C GLY A 34 -10.33 -12.23 -1.98
N SER A 35 -10.14 -10.92 -1.77
CA SER A 35 -11.22 -9.93 -1.71
C SER A 35 -10.70 -8.52 -2.04
N ILE A 36 -11.60 -7.54 -2.24
CA ILE A 36 -11.21 -6.12 -2.37
C ILE A 36 -10.56 -5.66 -1.06
N ARG A 37 -11.14 -6.03 0.09
CA ARG A 37 -10.55 -5.76 1.41
C ARG A 37 -9.13 -6.31 1.49
N GLY A 38 -8.94 -7.57 1.21
CA GLY A 38 -7.63 -8.24 1.26
C GLY A 38 -6.59 -7.54 0.40
N ALA A 39 -6.93 -7.18 -0.84
CA ALA A 39 -6.01 -6.47 -1.72
C ALA A 39 -5.61 -5.09 -1.16
N LEU A 40 -6.55 -4.31 -0.62
CA LEU A 40 -6.27 -2.98 -0.07
C LEU A 40 -5.49 -3.06 1.26
N VAL A 41 -5.88 -3.97 2.16
CA VAL A 41 -5.13 -4.21 3.42
C VAL A 41 -3.71 -4.64 3.13
N HIS A 42 -3.51 -5.47 2.11
CA HIS A 42 -2.17 -5.93 1.73
C HIS A 42 -1.27 -4.79 1.20
N VAL A 43 -1.82 -3.83 0.44
CA VAL A 43 -1.06 -2.62 0.04
C VAL A 43 -0.65 -1.81 1.26
N TYR A 44 -1.60 -1.53 2.15
CA TYR A 44 -1.34 -0.81 3.41
C TYR A 44 -0.28 -1.52 4.26
N ALA A 45 -0.42 -2.84 4.46
CA ALA A 45 0.48 -3.63 5.28
C ALA A 45 1.93 -3.58 4.75
N ALA A 46 2.12 -3.63 3.45
CA ALA A 46 3.44 -3.51 2.84
C ALA A 46 4.04 -2.11 3.05
N GLU A 47 3.26 -1.05 2.85
CA GLU A 47 3.71 0.32 3.11
C GLU A 47 4.11 0.50 4.57
N HIS A 48 3.26 0.06 5.50
CA HIS A 48 3.53 0.11 6.94
C HIS A 48 4.83 -0.61 7.33
N VAL A 49 4.98 -1.86 6.91
CA VAL A 49 6.14 -2.68 7.28
C VAL A 49 7.45 -2.11 6.72
N TRP A 50 7.45 -1.64 5.49
CA TRP A 50 8.64 -1.05 4.91
C TRP A 50 9.02 0.28 5.55
N ARG A 51 8.04 1.11 5.92
CA ARG A 51 8.32 2.33 6.69
C ARG A 51 8.90 2.02 8.06
N VAL A 52 8.31 1.08 8.79
CA VAL A 52 8.78 0.67 10.13
C VAL A 52 10.20 0.12 10.07
N ARG A 53 10.51 -0.71 9.06
CA ARG A 53 11.88 -1.21 8.84
C ARG A 53 12.87 -0.08 8.57
N TRP A 54 12.49 0.88 7.73
CA TRP A 54 13.36 1.99 7.37
C TRP A 54 13.49 3.02 8.50
N ALA A 55 12.38 3.50 9.05
CA ALA A 55 12.37 4.64 9.95
C ALA A 55 12.64 4.27 11.41
N GLU A 56 12.23 3.07 11.82
CA GLU A 56 12.26 2.64 13.22
C GLU A 56 13.30 1.53 13.47
N GLY A 57 13.87 0.94 12.41
CA GLY A 57 14.80 -0.18 12.51
C GLY A 57 14.17 -1.47 13.07
N ILE A 58 12.82 -1.51 13.12
CA ILE A 58 12.06 -2.65 13.63
C ILE A 58 11.68 -3.57 12.46
N SER A 59 11.89 -4.87 12.64
CA SER A 59 11.45 -5.88 11.66
C SER A 59 10.25 -6.64 12.21
N PRO A 60 9.03 -6.25 11.83
CA PRO A 60 7.82 -6.94 12.28
C PRO A 60 7.84 -8.42 11.90
N THR A 61 7.42 -9.29 12.82
CA THR A 61 7.28 -10.72 12.59
C THR A 61 5.94 -11.12 11.98
N ALA A 62 4.97 -10.19 11.98
CA ALA A 62 3.68 -10.33 11.35
C ALA A 62 3.30 -9.03 10.61
N LEU A 63 2.48 -9.15 9.59
CA LEU A 63 1.88 -8.01 8.89
C LEU A 63 0.53 -7.68 9.54
N PRO A 64 0.06 -6.41 9.47
CA PRO A 64 -1.36 -6.12 9.66
C PRO A 64 -2.21 -7.00 8.75
N TRP A 65 -3.25 -7.60 9.31
CA TRP A 65 -4.09 -8.56 8.61
C TRP A 65 -5.53 -8.03 8.44
N GLU A 66 -6.29 -8.68 7.58
CA GLU A 66 -7.67 -8.26 7.30
C GLU A 66 -8.55 -8.22 8.56
N ASP A 67 -8.35 -9.16 9.48
CA ASP A 67 -9.14 -9.22 10.72
C ASP A 67 -8.84 -8.06 11.69
N ASP A 68 -7.67 -7.44 11.57
CA ASP A 68 -7.32 -6.23 12.33
C ASP A 68 -8.01 -4.97 11.78
N LEU A 69 -8.46 -5.02 10.52
CA LEU A 69 -9.04 -3.91 9.77
C LEU A 69 -10.35 -4.35 9.07
N PRO A 70 -11.40 -4.67 9.84
CA PRO A 70 -12.61 -5.30 9.32
C PRO A 70 -13.43 -4.39 8.39
N THR A 71 -13.32 -3.07 8.53
CA THR A 71 -14.07 -2.12 7.71
C THR A 71 -13.16 -1.25 6.84
N LEU A 72 -13.72 -0.69 5.78
CA LEU A 72 -13.01 0.30 4.96
C LEU A 72 -12.67 1.56 5.76
N GLU A 73 -13.50 1.93 6.73
CA GLU A 73 -13.25 3.09 7.60
C GLU A 73 -12.03 2.85 8.49
N ASP A 74 -11.91 1.68 9.10
CA ASP A 74 -10.73 1.30 9.89
C ASP A 74 -9.46 1.40 9.05
N LEU A 75 -9.48 0.81 7.84
CA LEU A 75 -8.35 0.88 6.92
C LEU A 75 -8.00 2.31 6.53
N ARG A 76 -8.99 3.15 6.19
CA ARG A 76 -8.77 4.55 5.81
C ARG A 76 -8.15 5.35 6.95
N ASN A 77 -8.59 5.15 8.18
CA ASN A 77 -8.07 5.85 9.34
C ASN A 77 -6.60 5.52 9.59
N VAL A 78 -6.24 4.24 9.61
CA VAL A 78 -4.84 3.85 9.83
C VAL A 78 -3.94 4.23 8.63
N TRP A 79 -4.47 4.16 7.42
CA TRP A 79 -3.69 4.53 6.23
C TRP A 79 -3.45 6.03 6.11
N ALA A 80 -4.39 6.87 6.54
CA ALA A 80 -4.19 8.31 6.62
C ALA A 80 -3.02 8.66 7.56
N ILE A 81 -3.00 8.06 8.75
CA ILE A 81 -1.89 8.22 9.72
C ILE A 81 -0.57 7.71 9.14
N GLU A 82 -0.60 6.58 8.45
CA GLU A 82 0.60 6.01 7.81
C GLU A 82 1.12 6.93 6.69
N GLN A 83 0.23 7.52 5.88
CA GLN A 83 0.61 8.46 4.83
C GLN A 83 1.29 9.73 5.41
N GLU A 84 0.76 10.28 6.50
CA GLU A 84 1.41 11.41 7.19
C GLU A 84 2.84 11.08 7.61
N LYS A 85 3.06 9.87 8.13
CA LYS A 85 4.42 9.41 8.50
C LYS A 85 5.34 9.29 7.28
N TRP A 86 4.84 8.77 6.16
CA TRP A 86 5.57 8.73 4.90
C TRP A 86 5.92 10.12 4.39
N ASP A 87 4.99 11.06 4.46
CA ASP A 87 5.18 12.44 4.00
C ASP A 87 6.27 13.15 4.83
N VAL A 88 6.27 12.97 6.15
CA VAL A 88 7.31 13.51 7.05
C VAL A 88 8.67 12.92 6.72
N LEU A 89 8.79 11.58 6.57
CA LEU A 89 10.06 10.91 6.29
C LEU A 89 10.66 11.32 4.94
N THR A 90 9.83 11.56 3.96
CA THR A 90 10.30 11.83 2.60
C THR A 90 10.49 13.30 2.29
N ALA A 91 10.00 14.19 3.15
CA ALA A 91 10.11 15.65 2.95
C ALA A 91 11.56 16.16 2.89
N SER A 92 12.47 15.52 3.60
CA SER A 92 13.89 15.89 3.68
C SER A 92 14.84 14.87 3.07
N LEU A 93 14.30 13.83 2.39
CA LEU A 93 15.10 12.73 1.86
C LEU A 93 16.08 13.20 0.78
N THR A 94 17.35 12.90 0.97
CA THR A 94 18.44 13.26 0.05
C THR A 94 18.81 12.10 -0.89
N ASN A 95 19.53 12.43 -1.96
CA ASN A 95 20.05 11.40 -2.88
C ASN A 95 21.05 10.44 -2.22
N ASP A 96 21.83 10.94 -1.27
CA ASP A 96 22.82 10.14 -0.56
C ASP A 96 22.11 9.12 0.35
N GLU A 97 21.06 9.54 1.06
CA GLU A 97 20.26 8.64 1.90
C GLU A 97 19.59 7.53 1.10
N LEU A 98 19.23 7.78 -0.16
CA LEU A 98 18.68 6.76 -1.05
C LEU A 98 19.64 5.61 -1.32
N GLN A 99 20.96 5.82 -1.20
CA GLN A 99 21.97 4.78 -1.40
C GLN A 99 22.30 3.99 -0.13
N ASN A 100 21.82 4.44 1.03
CA ASN A 100 22.09 3.77 2.30
C ASN A 100 21.37 2.43 2.38
N ASP A 101 22.06 1.42 2.85
CA ASP A 101 21.49 0.11 3.10
C ASP A 101 20.59 0.14 4.35
N ILE A 102 19.38 -0.35 4.19
CA ILE A 102 18.46 -0.64 5.27
C ILE A 102 18.61 -2.11 5.65
N HIS A 103 18.98 -2.36 6.89
CA HIS A 103 19.10 -3.71 7.45
C HIS A 103 17.78 -4.15 8.06
N TYR A 104 17.30 -5.31 7.69
CA TYR A 104 16.01 -5.81 8.18
C TYR A 104 15.98 -7.34 8.19
N LYS A 105 14.99 -7.89 8.90
CA LYS A 105 14.60 -9.31 8.79
C LYS A 105 13.27 -9.42 8.07
N THR A 106 13.13 -10.46 7.24
CA THR A 106 11.83 -10.85 6.72
C THR A 106 10.93 -11.34 7.86
N THR A 107 9.63 -11.48 7.62
CA THR A 107 8.71 -12.12 8.58
C THR A 107 9.12 -13.56 8.91
N GLY A 108 9.80 -14.23 7.98
CA GLY A 108 10.39 -15.57 8.19
C GLY A 108 11.76 -15.57 8.89
N GLY A 109 12.27 -14.40 9.33
CA GLY A 109 13.51 -14.28 10.10
C GLY A 109 14.81 -14.16 9.28
N THR A 110 14.75 -14.20 7.94
CA THR A 110 15.95 -14.06 7.09
C THR A 110 16.44 -12.62 7.10
N GLU A 111 17.74 -12.42 7.34
CA GLU A 111 18.37 -11.09 7.36
C GLU A 111 18.76 -10.63 5.95
N TRP A 112 18.51 -9.35 5.69
CA TRP A 112 18.86 -8.67 4.44
C TRP A 112 19.39 -7.27 4.70
N ALA A 113 20.15 -6.77 3.74
CA ALA A 113 20.51 -5.37 3.59
C ALA A 113 20.14 -4.95 2.16
N THR A 114 19.40 -3.84 2.03
CA THR A 114 18.90 -3.40 0.71
C THR A 114 18.96 -1.88 0.64
N PRO A 115 19.53 -1.28 -0.42
CA PRO A 115 19.53 0.16 -0.61
C PRO A 115 18.11 0.74 -0.56
N LEU A 116 17.94 1.86 0.12
CA LEU A 116 16.63 2.49 0.34
C LEU A 116 15.85 2.73 -0.97
N TRP A 117 16.54 3.16 -2.04
CA TRP A 117 15.86 3.39 -3.31
C TRP A 117 15.19 2.14 -3.89
N GLN A 118 15.78 0.94 -3.67
CA GLN A 118 15.18 -0.33 -4.12
C GLN A 118 13.94 -0.67 -3.29
N ILE A 119 13.97 -0.39 -1.98
CA ILE A 119 12.83 -0.55 -1.09
C ILE A 119 11.68 0.38 -1.54
N LEU A 120 11.97 1.65 -1.80
CA LEU A 120 10.95 2.60 -2.26
C LEU A 120 10.38 2.22 -3.63
N LEU A 121 11.21 1.71 -4.54
CA LEU A 121 10.75 1.18 -5.82
C LEU A 121 9.84 -0.04 -5.61
N HIS A 122 10.24 -0.96 -4.71
CA HIS A 122 9.44 -2.13 -4.37
C HIS A 122 8.08 -1.73 -3.80
N VAL A 123 8.02 -0.81 -2.85
CA VAL A 123 6.75 -0.33 -2.25
C VAL A 123 5.78 0.18 -3.31
N VAL A 124 6.26 1.03 -4.23
CA VAL A 124 5.41 1.59 -5.28
C VAL A 124 4.97 0.53 -6.30
N ASN A 125 5.89 -0.36 -6.70
CA ASN A 125 5.57 -1.44 -7.64
C ASN A 125 4.61 -2.47 -7.04
N HIS A 126 4.84 -2.87 -5.79
CA HIS A 126 3.95 -3.75 -5.02
C HIS A 126 2.55 -3.13 -4.88
N GLY A 127 2.49 -1.85 -4.49
CA GLY A 127 1.23 -1.11 -4.44
C GLY A 127 0.52 -1.09 -5.80
N THR A 128 1.24 -0.92 -6.91
CA THR A 128 0.66 -0.93 -8.26
C THR A 128 0.04 -2.29 -8.59
N GLN A 129 0.71 -3.39 -8.24
CA GLN A 129 0.22 -4.75 -8.48
C GLN A 129 -1.14 -4.97 -7.79
N PHE A 130 -1.22 -4.78 -6.49
CA PHE A 130 -2.43 -5.08 -5.70
C PHE A 130 -3.54 -4.03 -5.88
N ARG A 131 -3.19 -2.76 -6.12
CA ARG A 131 -4.18 -1.76 -6.54
C ARG A 131 -4.82 -2.11 -7.87
N SER A 132 -4.06 -2.72 -8.79
CA SER A 132 -4.63 -3.16 -10.08
C SER A 132 -5.65 -4.27 -9.88
N GLU A 133 -5.41 -5.22 -8.99
CA GLU A 133 -6.38 -6.25 -8.61
C GLU A 133 -7.66 -5.62 -8.04
N ALA A 134 -7.52 -4.75 -7.04
CA ALA A 134 -8.66 -4.04 -6.45
C ALA A 134 -9.41 -3.20 -7.51
N THR A 135 -8.70 -2.55 -8.44
CA THR A 135 -9.31 -1.74 -9.51
C THR A 135 -10.16 -2.59 -10.47
N VAL A 136 -9.69 -3.78 -10.83
CA VAL A 136 -10.45 -4.71 -11.68
C VAL A 136 -11.73 -5.13 -10.97
N ALA A 137 -11.66 -5.49 -9.70
CA ALA A 137 -12.81 -5.89 -8.90
C ALA A 137 -13.80 -4.73 -8.71
N LEU A 138 -13.33 -3.54 -8.35
CA LEU A 138 -14.13 -2.32 -8.24
C LEU A 138 -14.85 -1.97 -9.55
N LYS A 139 -14.16 -2.09 -10.69
CA LYS A 139 -14.77 -1.86 -12.00
C LYS A 139 -15.88 -2.86 -12.28
N SER A 140 -15.70 -4.12 -11.91
CA SER A 140 -16.72 -5.16 -12.08
C SER A 140 -17.95 -4.90 -11.19
N ALA A 141 -17.76 -4.30 -10.02
CA ALA A 141 -18.83 -3.85 -9.13
C ALA A 141 -19.49 -2.50 -9.56
N GLY A 142 -18.98 -1.87 -10.63
CA GLY A 142 -19.52 -0.58 -11.13
C GLY A 142 -18.83 0.68 -10.56
N PHE A 143 -17.80 0.54 -9.75
CA PHE A 143 -17.13 1.66 -9.06
C PHE A 143 -15.68 1.87 -9.53
N TYR A 144 -15.51 2.13 -10.82
CA TYR A 144 -14.19 2.32 -11.42
C TYR A 144 -13.48 3.57 -10.89
N PRO A 145 -12.26 3.47 -10.31
CA PRO A 145 -11.51 4.62 -9.77
C PRO A 145 -10.97 5.58 -10.85
N GLY A 146 -11.20 5.30 -12.13
CA GLY A 146 -10.59 5.99 -13.24
C GLY A 146 -9.17 5.49 -13.53
N ASP A 147 -8.48 6.18 -14.42
CA ASP A 147 -7.11 5.83 -14.77
C ASP A 147 -6.16 6.23 -13.63
N ILE A 148 -5.49 5.24 -13.07
CA ILE A 148 -4.56 5.39 -11.94
C ILE A 148 -3.09 5.17 -12.34
N ASN A 149 -2.77 5.16 -13.61
CA ASN A 149 -1.38 5.01 -14.05
C ASN A 149 -0.55 6.28 -13.81
N THR A 150 0.76 6.13 -13.85
CA THR A 150 1.72 7.22 -13.61
C THR A 150 1.54 8.40 -14.57
N MET A 151 1.20 8.15 -15.84
CA MET A 151 1.00 9.22 -16.81
C MET A 151 -0.26 10.04 -16.53
N ALA A 152 -1.32 9.40 -16.02
CA ALA A 152 -2.52 10.12 -15.56
C ALA A 152 -2.19 11.03 -14.35
N PHE A 153 -1.33 10.57 -13.44
CA PHE A 153 -0.84 11.38 -12.33
C PHE A 153 -0.02 12.58 -12.79
N LEU A 154 0.89 12.41 -13.74
CA LEU A 154 1.80 13.47 -14.21
C LEU A 154 1.09 14.56 -15.05
N ARG A 155 -0.09 14.25 -15.62
CA ARG A 155 -0.84 15.15 -16.51
C ARG A 155 -2.05 15.82 -15.84
N ARG A 156 -2.22 15.67 -14.55
CA ARG A 156 -3.32 16.29 -13.78
C ARG A 156 -3.09 17.80 -13.53
#